data_b377f4f1c930f785c4cb261c1cb58c50
#
_entry.id   b377f4f1c930f785c4cb261c1cb58c50
#
_cell.length_a   1.000
_cell.length_b   1.000
_cell.length_c   1.000
_cell.angle_alpha   90.00
_cell.angle_beta   90.00
_cell.angle_gamma   90.00
#
_symmetry.space_group_name_H-M   'P 1'
#
loop_
_entity.id
_entity.type
_entity.pdbx_description
1 polymer ?
#
loop_
_entity_poly.entity_id
_entity_poly.type
_entity_poly.pdbx_seq_one_letter_code
_entity_poly.pdbx_strand_id
1 'polypeptide(L)'
;MAEKDSKEASKKDFIRNSMLERQGEARIVRKVILITSLAILLLAAATGLGGYFYIKSALEPRDPQNKSLKTIEIPIGSSVTDISTILEEKGIIKNARVFKYYIKFRNEAGFQAGEYKLAAAMPLQEIVESLKQGKVMQQAALKITVPEGKQLVQIAGIIAEHTNEKPEDVLAELNDKSFVKKMQARYPKVLTDEIHSKHVIYPLEGYLYPATYAFAEENPGLEKIISEMLKKTESSLSGYRHAMDEKKYSPHRLLTIASLIEEEAAAKVDRGKIASVFYNRLKAGMPLQTDPTVLYAKGKHQKRVYYKDLEVVSPYNTYKNKGLPPGPIANAGKSSIEAALNPANTNFLYFLATPGGDVLYSVSLDEHNKKKADHITSKN
;
A
#
# COMPACT_ATOMS: atom_id res chain seq x y z
N MET A 1 49.45 -89.01 -7.78
CA MET A 1 48.10 -88.37 -7.58
C MET A 1 48.11 -87.47 -6.38
N ALA A 2 48.72 -87.85 -5.24
CA ALA A 2 48.76 -87.08 -4.01
C ALA A 2 49.44 -85.68 -4.03
N GLU A 3 50.44 -85.46 -4.91
CA GLU A 3 51.25 -84.24 -4.99
C GLU A 3 50.48 -83.12 -5.71
N LYS A 4 49.55 -83.47 -6.62
CA LYS A 4 48.72 -82.57 -7.41
C LYS A 4 47.58 -82.00 -6.57
N ASP A 5 47.03 -82.86 -5.69
CA ASP A 5 45.95 -82.48 -4.78
C ASP A 5 46.45 -81.52 -3.63
N SER A 6 47.69 -81.73 -3.15
CA SER A 6 48.36 -80.88 -2.16
C SER A 6 48.65 -79.45 -2.74
N LYS A 7 49.05 -79.29 -3.99
CA LYS A 7 49.32 -78.02 -4.65
C LYS A 7 48.03 -77.27 -4.94
N GLU A 8 46.95 -77.97 -5.26
CA GLU A 8 45.62 -77.36 -5.47
C GLU A 8 44.95 -76.86 -4.17
N ALA A 9 45.10 -77.59 -3.08
CA ALA A 9 44.66 -77.19 -1.74
C ALA A 9 45.40 -75.92 -1.26
N SER A 10 46.73 -75.89 -1.38
CA SER A 10 47.56 -74.73 -1.05
C SER A 10 47.20 -73.49 -1.85
N LYS A 11 46.88 -73.65 -3.15
CA LYS A 11 46.47 -72.52 -4.02
C LYS A 11 45.06 -71.97 -3.66
N LYS A 12 44.15 -72.88 -3.23
CA LYS A 12 42.79 -72.46 -2.74
C LYS A 12 42.90 -71.74 -1.44
N ASP A 13 43.72 -72.16 -0.51
CA ASP A 13 43.94 -71.51 0.79
C ASP A 13 44.62 -70.15 0.62
N PHE A 14 45.57 -70.01 -0.28
CA PHE A 14 46.21 -68.71 -0.61
C PHE A 14 45.21 -67.73 -1.21
N ILE A 15 44.37 -68.19 -2.17
CA ILE A 15 43.32 -67.31 -2.78
C ILE A 15 42.28 -66.91 -1.71
N ARG A 16 41.89 -67.84 -0.86
CA ARG A 16 40.92 -67.57 0.23
C ARG A 16 41.47 -66.55 1.24
N ASN A 17 42.72 -66.69 1.66
CA ASN A 17 43.33 -65.76 2.60
C ASN A 17 43.54 -64.40 1.97
N SER A 18 43.95 -64.28 0.71
CA SER A 18 44.08 -63.02 0.00
C SER A 18 42.70 -62.32 -0.25
N MET A 19 41.62 -63.10 -0.42
CA MET A 19 40.28 -62.54 -0.48
C MET A 19 39.78 -62.03 0.89
N LEU A 20 40.12 -62.72 1.98
CA LEU A 20 39.78 -62.27 3.33
C LEU A 20 40.53 -61.01 3.76
N GLU A 21 41.82 -60.89 3.41
CA GLU A 21 42.61 -59.69 3.61
C GLU A 21 42.05 -58.53 2.81
N ARG A 22 41.75 -58.71 1.55
CA ARG A 22 41.10 -57.66 0.69
C ARG A 22 39.73 -57.25 1.22
N GLN A 23 38.97 -58.18 1.77
CA GLN A 23 37.68 -57.85 2.42
C GLN A 23 37.88 -57.03 3.72
N GLY A 24 38.92 -57.33 4.49
CA GLY A 24 39.32 -56.58 5.67
C GLY A 24 39.74 -55.18 5.33
N GLU A 25 40.62 -55.01 4.36
CA GLU A 25 41.08 -53.72 3.86
C GLU A 25 39.92 -52.88 3.29
N ALA A 26 39.05 -53.52 2.50
CA ALA A 26 37.88 -52.86 1.93
C ALA A 26 36.90 -52.34 3.00
N ARG A 27 36.76 -53.06 4.13
CA ARG A 27 35.94 -52.59 5.30
C ARG A 27 36.57 -51.39 5.97
N ILE A 28 37.89 -51.38 6.16
CA ILE A 28 38.61 -50.28 6.74
C ILE A 28 38.50 -49.03 5.83
N VAL A 29 38.75 -49.19 4.53
CA VAL A 29 38.65 -48.10 3.54
C VAL A 29 37.23 -47.56 3.53
N ARG A 30 36.19 -48.37 3.51
CA ARG A 30 34.78 -47.91 3.57
C ARG A 30 34.48 -47.15 4.88
N LYS A 31 34.98 -47.58 6.04
CA LYS A 31 34.83 -46.87 7.31
C LYS A 31 35.53 -45.49 7.28
N VAL A 32 36.76 -45.46 6.77
CA VAL A 32 37.52 -44.21 6.60
C VAL A 32 36.78 -43.23 5.69
N ILE A 33 36.30 -43.70 4.51
CA ILE A 33 35.55 -42.90 3.57
C ILE A 33 34.23 -42.36 4.23
N LEU A 34 33.51 -43.21 4.98
CA LEU A 34 32.28 -42.79 5.69
C LEU A 34 32.58 -41.76 6.78
N ILE A 35 33.61 -41.96 7.58
CA ILE A 35 33.98 -41.00 8.65
C ILE A 35 34.45 -39.65 8.03
N THR A 36 35.28 -39.68 6.98
CA THR A 36 35.74 -38.46 6.32
C THR A 36 34.59 -37.74 5.63
N SER A 37 33.69 -38.46 4.95
CA SER A 37 32.51 -37.90 4.31
C SER A 37 31.56 -37.24 5.34
N LEU A 38 31.34 -37.93 6.49
CA LEU A 38 30.55 -37.39 7.59
C LEU A 38 31.21 -36.14 8.20
N ALA A 39 32.51 -36.15 8.39
CA ALA A 39 33.25 -35.00 8.90
C ALA A 39 33.18 -33.81 7.98
N ILE A 40 33.29 -33.99 6.64
CA ILE A 40 33.14 -32.95 5.62
C ILE A 40 31.71 -32.41 5.64
N LEU A 41 30.69 -33.27 5.74
CA LEU A 41 29.29 -32.88 5.78
C LEU A 41 28.98 -32.08 7.06
N LEU A 42 29.49 -32.46 8.20
CA LEU A 42 29.35 -31.71 9.47
C LEU A 42 30.06 -30.39 9.40
N LEU A 43 31.24 -30.30 8.80
CA LEU A 43 31.96 -29.04 8.60
C LEU A 43 31.18 -28.11 7.65
N ALA A 44 30.65 -28.64 6.55
CA ALA A 44 29.81 -27.88 5.62
C ALA A 44 28.51 -27.38 6.28
N ALA A 45 27.88 -28.22 7.10
CA ALA A 45 26.69 -27.84 7.88
C ALA A 45 27.04 -26.74 8.91
N ALA A 46 28.13 -26.89 9.64
CA ALA A 46 28.56 -25.88 10.61
C ALA A 46 28.91 -24.53 9.96
N THR A 47 29.63 -24.55 8.82
CA THR A 47 29.94 -23.34 8.07
C THR A 47 28.70 -22.70 7.46
N GLY A 48 27.76 -23.50 6.93
CA GLY A 48 26.48 -23.03 6.41
C GLY A 48 25.59 -22.38 7.47
N LEU A 49 25.45 -23.03 8.63
CA LEU A 49 24.70 -22.47 9.77
C LEU A 49 25.36 -21.21 10.32
N GLY A 50 26.69 -21.23 10.50
CA GLY A 50 27.44 -20.05 10.94
C GLY A 50 27.29 -18.87 10.01
N GLY A 51 27.37 -19.13 8.68
CA GLY A 51 27.12 -18.14 7.65
C GLY A 51 25.71 -17.56 7.67
N TYR A 52 24.71 -18.42 7.85
CA TYR A 52 23.31 -18.01 7.99
C TYR A 52 23.08 -17.07 9.19
N PHE A 53 23.55 -17.46 10.37
CA PHE A 53 23.42 -16.62 11.57
C PHE A 53 24.19 -15.32 11.46
N TYR A 54 25.36 -15.34 10.84
CA TYR A 54 26.15 -14.14 10.59
C TYR A 54 25.39 -13.15 9.69
N ILE A 55 24.87 -13.64 8.55
CA ILE A 55 24.09 -12.77 7.61
C ILE A 55 22.84 -12.26 8.30
N LYS A 56 22.08 -13.12 8.99
CA LYS A 56 20.88 -12.72 9.73
C LYS A 56 21.19 -11.61 10.73
N SER A 57 22.22 -11.79 11.55
CA SER A 57 22.65 -10.76 12.53
C SER A 57 23.08 -9.47 11.86
N ALA A 58 23.76 -9.54 10.70
CA ALA A 58 24.21 -8.35 9.98
C ALA A 58 23.08 -7.57 9.32
N LEU A 59 21.92 -8.19 9.06
CA LEU A 59 20.71 -7.55 8.53
C LEU A 59 19.86 -6.87 9.61
N GLU A 60 20.10 -7.16 10.89
CA GLU A 60 19.41 -6.47 11.98
C GLU A 60 20.01 -5.09 12.24
N PRO A 61 19.27 -4.17 12.87
CA PRO A 61 19.79 -2.87 13.28
C PRO A 61 21.12 -3.00 14.03
N ARG A 62 22.04 -2.05 13.81
CA ARG A 62 23.35 -2.09 14.44
C ARG A 62 23.26 -2.02 15.95
N ASP A 63 22.44 -1.11 16.46
CA ASP A 63 22.18 -0.90 17.87
C ASP A 63 20.71 -0.49 18.08
N PRO A 64 19.81 -1.45 18.40
CA PRO A 64 18.38 -1.17 18.55
C PRO A 64 18.03 -0.16 19.65
N GLN A 65 18.94 0.07 20.61
CA GLN A 65 18.73 1.03 21.69
C GLN A 65 19.16 2.46 21.30
N ASN A 66 20.03 2.59 20.32
CA ASN A 66 20.62 3.87 19.93
C ASN A 66 19.76 4.57 18.85
N LYS A 67 18.80 5.37 19.28
CA LYS A 67 17.93 6.19 18.44
C LYS A 67 18.51 7.56 18.08
N SER A 68 19.77 7.87 18.51
CA SER A 68 20.39 9.15 18.19
C SER A 68 20.63 9.27 16.69
N LEU A 69 20.15 10.38 16.11
CA LEU A 69 20.32 10.68 14.69
C LEU A 69 21.73 11.19 14.42
N LYS A 70 22.40 10.60 13.44
CA LYS A 70 23.68 11.05 12.90
C LYS A 70 23.47 11.65 11.53
N THR A 71 24.07 12.77 11.24
CA THR A 71 24.10 13.34 9.88
C THR A 71 25.12 12.58 9.04
N ILE A 72 24.65 12.00 7.93
CA ILE A 72 25.44 11.22 6.98
C ILE A 72 25.37 11.91 5.62
N GLU A 73 26.50 12.29 5.07
CA GLU A 73 26.61 12.85 3.74
C GLU A 73 26.92 11.73 2.73
N ILE A 74 26.10 11.63 1.68
CA ILE A 74 26.33 10.75 0.53
C ILE A 74 26.71 11.64 -0.67
N PRO A 75 27.96 11.61 -1.12
CA PRO A 75 28.45 12.42 -2.24
C PRO A 75 27.72 12.12 -3.56
N ILE A 76 27.67 13.11 -4.44
CA ILE A 76 27.14 12.94 -5.81
C ILE A 76 28.00 11.93 -6.57
N GLY A 77 27.34 10.93 -7.20
CA GLY A 77 28.03 9.88 -7.96
C GLY A 77 28.50 8.69 -7.13
N SER A 78 28.15 8.63 -5.82
CA SER A 78 28.48 7.48 -4.98
C SER A 78 27.84 6.19 -5.51
N SER A 79 28.65 5.15 -5.65
CA SER A 79 28.17 3.81 -5.95
C SER A 79 27.51 3.17 -4.73
N VAL A 80 26.72 2.07 -4.93
CA VAL A 80 26.18 1.29 -3.81
C VAL A 80 27.27 0.80 -2.86
N THR A 81 28.48 0.54 -3.39
CA THR A 81 29.64 0.15 -2.56
C THR A 81 30.08 1.29 -1.66
N ASP A 82 30.21 2.50 -2.21
CA ASP A 82 30.61 3.70 -1.45
C ASP A 82 29.57 4.04 -0.37
N ILE A 83 28.30 4.04 -0.73
CA ILE A 83 27.19 4.24 0.22
C ILE A 83 27.26 3.23 1.37
N SER A 84 27.44 1.94 1.05
CA SER A 84 27.55 0.88 2.07
C SER A 84 28.73 1.10 3.02
N THR A 85 29.88 1.52 2.49
CA THR A 85 31.08 1.80 3.27
C THR A 85 30.86 3.00 4.19
N ILE A 86 30.31 4.10 3.66
CA ILE A 86 29.99 5.30 4.45
C ILE A 86 29.05 4.96 5.62
N LEU A 87 28.00 4.18 5.37
CA LEU A 87 27.05 3.79 6.41
C LEU A 87 27.68 2.92 7.51
N GLU A 88 28.60 2.03 7.15
CA GLU A 88 29.33 1.20 8.12
C GLU A 88 30.29 2.04 8.96
N GLU A 89 31.10 2.89 8.31
CA GLU A 89 32.08 3.80 8.99
C GLU A 89 31.40 4.77 9.95
N LYS A 90 30.22 5.30 9.55
CA LYS A 90 29.41 6.18 10.41
C LYS A 90 28.64 5.42 11.51
N GLY A 91 28.71 4.09 11.48
CA GLY A 91 28.10 3.25 12.50
C GLY A 91 26.58 3.19 12.42
N ILE A 92 26.02 3.19 11.23
CA ILE A 92 24.59 3.04 10.96
C ILE A 92 24.24 1.59 10.69
N ILE A 93 25.06 0.86 9.93
CA ILE A 93 24.89 -0.55 9.64
C ILE A 93 26.03 -1.39 10.23
N LYS A 94 25.82 -2.69 10.37
CA LYS A 94 26.81 -3.62 10.92
C LYS A 94 27.89 -4.00 9.91
N ASN A 95 27.53 -4.19 8.62
CA ASN A 95 28.43 -4.70 7.61
C ASN A 95 28.10 -4.20 6.21
N ALA A 96 29.03 -3.50 5.57
CA ALA A 96 28.88 -2.91 4.24
C ALA A 96 28.69 -3.97 3.14
N ARG A 97 29.43 -5.10 3.22
CA ARG A 97 29.30 -6.17 2.21
C ARG A 97 27.93 -6.82 2.23
N VAL A 98 27.42 -7.12 3.44
CA VAL A 98 26.10 -7.71 3.61
C VAL A 98 25.02 -6.73 3.12
N PHE A 99 25.12 -5.45 3.44
CA PHE A 99 24.21 -4.41 2.97
C PHE A 99 24.22 -4.28 1.45
N LYS A 100 25.40 -4.27 0.81
CA LYS A 100 25.52 -4.25 -0.65
C LYS A 100 24.82 -5.44 -1.32
N TYR A 101 24.98 -6.67 -0.78
CA TYR A 101 24.28 -7.83 -1.29
C TYR A 101 22.76 -7.77 -1.03
N TYR A 102 22.35 -7.27 0.11
CA TYR A 102 20.93 -7.03 0.43
C TYR A 102 20.26 -6.14 -0.62
N ILE A 103 20.89 -5.00 -0.97
CA ILE A 103 20.45 -4.09 -2.03
C ILE A 103 20.33 -4.83 -3.37
N LYS A 104 21.38 -5.58 -3.74
CA LYS A 104 21.44 -6.32 -5.01
C LYS A 104 20.32 -7.38 -5.11
N PHE A 105 20.11 -8.17 -4.06
CA PHE A 105 19.09 -9.23 -4.06
C PHE A 105 17.66 -8.70 -4.06
N ARG A 106 17.43 -7.51 -3.47
CA ARG A 106 16.13 -6.85 -3.50
C ARG A 106 15.91 -6.00 -4.76
N ASN A 107 16.89 -5.96 -5.64
CA ASN A 107 16.86 -5.13 -6.86
C ASN A 107 16.56 -3.65 -6.57
N GLU A 108 17.10 -3.13 -5.45
CA GLU A 108 16.91 -1.76 -5.03
C GLU A 108 17.86 -0.84 -5.79
N ALA A 109 17.32 0.27 -6.32
CA ALA A 109 18.08 1.27 -7.08
C ALA A 109 17.52 2.68 -6.82
N GLY A 110 18.15 3.71 -7.40
CA GLY A 110 17.65 5.08 -7.33
C GLY A 110 18.03 5.81 -6.05
N PHE A 111 19.16 5.44 -5.42
CA PHE A 111 19.70 6.17 -4.27
C PHE A 111 20.14 7.57 -4.69
N GLN A 112 19.80 8.55 -3.87
CA GLN A 112 20.10 9.94 -4.11
C GLN A 112 21.30 10.39 -3.27
N ALA A 113 22.11 11.28 -3.82
CA ALA A 113 23.13 11.99 -3.06
C ALA A 113 22.50 13.05 -2.15
N GLY A 114 23.12 13.36 -1.03
CA GLY A 114 22.64 14.36 -0.09
C GLY A 114 22.98 14.06 1.36
N GLU A 115 22.46 14.88 2.25
CA GLU A 115 22.59 14.68 3.69
C GLU A 115 21.40 13.91 4.24
N TYR A 116 21.68 12.91 5.09
CA TYR A 116 20.71 12.03 5.72
C TYR A 116 20.87 12.03 7.23
N LYS A 117 19.79 12.05 7.97
CA LYS A 117 19.80 11.81 9.42
C LYS A 117 19.34 10.37 9.68
N LEU A 118 20.30 9.49 9.96
CA LEU A 118 20.08 8.07 10.20
C LEU A 118 20.50 7.69 11.61
N ALA A 119 19.81 6.71 12.21
CA ALA A 119 20.13 6.17 13.53
C ALA A 119 20.58 4.72 13.42
N ALA A 120 21.43 4.27 14.34
CA ALA A 120 21.86 2.88 14.41
C ALA A 120 20.73 1.89 14.79
N ALA A 121 19.61 2.40 15.32
CA ALA A 121 18.40 1.63 15.62
C ALA A 121 17.49 1.39 14.39
N MET A 122 17.75 2.04 13.26
CA MET A 122 16.89 1.94 12.06
C MET A 122 17.04 0.57 11.38
N PRO A 123 15.94 -0.09 11.00
CA PRO A 123 15.96 -1.26 10.12
C PRO A 123 16.56 -0.93 8.75
N LEU A 124 17.25 -1.90 8.11
CA LEU A 124 17.86 -1.68 6.79
C LEU A 124 16.86 -1.23 5.71
N GLN A 125 15.62 -1.70 5.78
CA GLN A 125 14.58 -1.28 4.85
C GLN A 125 14.28 0.23 4.96
N GLU A 126 14.18 0.75 6.17
CA GLU A 126 13.96 2.17 6.43
C GLU A 126 15.13 3.03 5.96
N ILE A 127 16.38 2.54 6.15
CA ILE A 127 17.58 3.19 5.62
C ILE A 127 17.52 3.25 4.08
N VAL A 128 17.18 2.15 3.43
CA VAL A 128 17.04 2.07 1.96
C VAL A 128 15.99 3.06 1.44
N GLU A 129 14.82 3.11 2.07
CA GLU A 129 13.76 4.04 1.69
C GLU A 129 14.20 5.50 1.86
N SER A 130 14.91 5.81 2.95
CA SER A 130 15.49 7.14 3.19
C SER A 130 16.46 7.54 2.07
N LEU A 131 17.37 6.65 1.71
CA LEU A 131 18.36 6.88 0.64
C LEU A 131 17.72 7.06 -0.75
N LYS A 132 16.61 6.37 -1.02
CA LYS A 132 15.87 6.51 -2.28
C LYS A 132 15.07 7.81 -2.36
N GLN A 133 14.55 8.28 -1.23
CA GLN A 133 13.77 9.50 -1.18
C GLN A 133 14.60 10.78 -1.23
N GLY A 134 15.91 10.68 -1.02
CA GLY A 134 16.81 11.86 -1.00
C GLY A 134 16.53 12.84 0.14
N LYS A 135 15.77 12.41 1.14
CA LYS A 135 15.36 13.27 2.25
C LYS A 135 16.12 12.92 3.51
N VAL A 136 16.67 13.95 4.14
CA VAL A 136 16.94 13.90 5.58
C VAL A 136 15.61 13.51 6.24
N MET A 137 15.48 12.29 6.76
CA MET A 137 14.38 11.99 7.68
C MET A 137 14.65 12.79 8.97
N GLN A 138 14.24 14.05 8.97
CA GLN A 138 13.94 14.71 10.23
C GLN A 138 12.86 13.85 10.90
N GLN A 139 13.01 13.52 12.18
CA GLN A 139 11.86 13.03 12.93
C GLN A 139 10.71 13.97 12.60
N ALA A 140 9.61 13.41 12.08
CA ALA A 140 8.48 14.24 11.75
C ALA A 140 8.02 14.93 13.03
N ALA A 141 8.18 16.25 13.07
CA ALA A 141 7.73 17.06 14.19
C ALA A 141 6.20 17.02 14.28
N LEU A 142 5.55 16.84 13.11
CA LEU A 142 4.11 16.72 13.01
C LEU A 142 3.74 15.55 12.06
N LYS A 143 2.73 14.75 12.45
CA LYS A 143 2.10 13.74 11.59
C LYS A 143 0.60 13.99 11.54
N ILE A 144 0.06 14.17 10.34
CA ILE A 144 -1.38 14.32 10.08
C ILE A 144 -1.86 13.09 9.32
N THR A 145 -2.79 12.32 9.90
CA THR A 145 -3.38 11.15 9.25
C THR A 145 -4.81 11.47 8.80
N VAL A 146 -5.04 11.36 7.50
CA VAL A 146 -6.36 11.48 6.88
C VAL A 146 -6.84 10.10 6.46
N PRO A 147 -7.85 9.52 7.12
CA PRO A 147 -8.46 8.26 6.73
C PRO A 147 -9.22 8.36 5.40
N GLU A 148 -9.40 7.22 4.73
CA GLU A 148 -10.29 7.11 3.56
C GLU A 148 -11.74 7.45 3.94
N GLY A 149 -12.54 7.93 2.99
CA GLY A 149 -13.94 8.32 3.17
C GLY A 149 -14.15 9.65 3.91
N LYS A 150 -13.12 10.42 4.24
CA LYS A 150 -13.28 11.70 4.92
C LYS A 150 -13.71 12.80 3.95
N GLN A 151 -14.71 13.59 4.35
CA GLN A 151 -15.15 14.80 3.67
C GLN A 151 -14.23 15.97 4.00
N LEU A 152 -14.19 17.00 3.15
CA LEU A 152 -13.35 18.19 3.34
C LEU A 152 -13.57 18.85 4.71
N VAL A 153 -14.81 18.92 5.18
CA VAL A 153 -15.16 19.46 6.51
C VAL A 153 -14.46 18.66 7.63
N GLN A 154 -14.42 17.34 7.52
CA GLN A 154 -13.76 16.47 8.49
C GLN A 154 -12.24 16.59 8.42
N ILE A 155 -11.69 16.74 7.20
CA ILE A 155 -10.26 16.96 6.99
C ILE A 155 -9.84 18.31 7.57
N ALA A 156 -10.65 19.36 7.41
CA ALA A 156 -10.41 20.65 8.04
C ALA A 156 -10.34 20.51 9.57
N GLY A 157 -11.23 19.71 10.18
CA GLY A 157 -11.16 19.40 11.60
C GLY A 157 -9.88 18.69 12.01
N ILE A 158 -9.47 17.65 11.25
CA ILE A 158 -8.22 16.92 11.49
C ILE A 158 -6.99 17.85 11.39
N ILE A 159 -6.95 18.74 10.40
CA ILE A 159 -5.86 19.71 10.26
C ILE A 159 -5.84 20.68 11.45
N ALA A 160 -7.00 21.22 11.80
CA ALA A 160 -7.17 22.16 12.91
C ALA A 160 -6.67 21.60 14.26
N GLU A 161 -6.94 20.32 14.54
CA GLU A 161 -6.43 19.63 15.74
C GLU A 161 -4.89 19.63 15.83
N HIS A 162 -4.19 19.78 14.70
CA HIS A 162 -2.74 19.69 14.62
C HIS A 162 -2.06 21.05 14.37
N THR A 163 -2.83 22.11 14.05
CA THR A 163 -2.30 23.45 13.72
C THR A 163 -2.70 24.53 14.72
N ASN A 164 -3.43 24.17 15.79
CA ASN A 164 -4.02 25.09 16.74
C ASN A 164 -4.95 26.16 16.12
N GLU A 165 -5.52 25.85 14.95
CA GLU A 165 -6.51 26.68 14.27
C GLU A 165 -7.94 26.20 14.60
N LYS A 166 -8.95 26.99 14.23
CA LYS A 166 -10.34 26.53 14.33
C LYS A 166 -10.74 25.78 13.05
N PRO A 167 -11.51 24.69 13.15
CA PRO A 167 -11.98 23.95 11.99
C PRO A 167 -12.70 24.82 10.95
N GLU A 168 -13.46 25.81 11.41
CA GLU A 168 -14.20 26.74 10.57
C GLU A 168 -13.28 27.65 9.77
N ASP A 169 -12.17 28.11 10.38
CA ASP A 169 -11.19 28.99 9.74
C ASP A 169 -10.41 28.20 8.66
N VAL A 170 -9.97 26.98 9.00
CA VAL A 170 -9.34 26.07 8.03
C VAL A 170 -10.28 25.78 6.85
N LEU A 171 -11.55 25.45 7.12
CA LEU A 171 -12.52 25.18 6.05
C LEU A 171 -12.78 26.42 5.20
N ALA A 172 -12.87 27.61 5.81
CA ALA A 172 -13.05 28.86 5.10
C ALA A 172 -11.88 29.15 4.14
N GLU A 173 -10.63 28.92 4.58
CA GLU A 173 -9.44 29.09 3.75
C GLU A 173 -9.39 28.05 2.61
N LEU A 174 -9.72 26.78 2.89
CA LEU A 174 -9.82 25.74 1.87
C LEU A 174 -10.88 26.02 0.79
N ASN A 175 -11.86 26.86 1.10
CA ASN A 175 -12.92 27.28 0.18
C ASN A 175 -12.71 28.70 -0.38
N ASP A 176 -11.66 29.39 0.03
CA ASP A 176 -11.32 30.69 -0.48
C ASP A 176 -10.91 30.63 -1.96
N LYS A 177 -11.48 31.51 -2.76
CA LYS A 177 -11.27 31.52 -4.21
C LYS A 177 -9.80 31.74 -4.61
N SER A 178 -9.08 32.57 -3.86
CA SER A 178 -7.67 32.88 -4.13
C SER A 178 -6.79 31.68 -3.79
N PHE A 179 -7.06 31.03 -2.67
CA PHE A 179 -6.38 29.81 -2.23
C PHE A 179 -6.60 28.67 -3.24
N VAL A 180 -7.87 28.40 -3.60
CA VAL A 180 -8.22 27.36 -4.59
C VAL A 180 -7.54 27.63 -5.93
N LYS A 181 -7.57 28.88 -6.42
CA LYS A 181 -6.90 29.26 -7.69
C LYS A 181 -5.39 29.06 -7.62
N LYS A 182 -4.77 29.36 -6.48
CA LYS A 182 -3.34 29.11 -6.24
C LYS A 182 -3.01 27.63 -6.28
N MET A 183 -3.82 26.78 -5.64
CA MET A 183 -3.65 25.32 -5.67
C MET A 183 -3.88 24.78 -7.09
N GLN A 184 -4.89 25.24 -7.81
CA GLN A 184 -5.15 24.84 -9.20
C GLN A 184 -3.98 25.19 -10.11
N ALA A 185 -3.43 26.39 -10.00
CA ALA A 185 -2.26 26.78 -10.79
C ALA A 185 -1.03 25.90 -10.53
N ARG A 186 -0.88 25.38 -9.29
CA ARG A 186 0.22 24.48 -8.92
C ARG A 186 -0.03 23.03 -9.35
N TYR A 187 -1.29 22.57 -9.34
CA TYR A 187 -1.69 21.19 -9.63
C TYR A 187 -2.74 21.11 -10.77
N PRO A 188 -2.48 21.69 -11.96
CA PRO A 188 -3.47 21.79 -13.05
C PRO A 188 -3.85 20.43 -13.63
N LYS A 189 -3.02 19.42 -13.44
CA LYS A 189 -3.29 18.05 -13.89
C LYS A 189 -4.29 17.30 -13.00
N VAL A 190 -4.57 17.81 -11.81
CA VAL A 190 -5.49 17.25 -10.83
C VAL A 190 -6.72 18.13 -10.67
N LEU A 191 -6.51 19.42 -10.42
CA LEU A 191 -7.56 20.41 -10.22
C LEU A 191 -7.91 21.05 -11.58
N THR A 192 -8.77 20.37 -12.33
CA THR A 192 -9.29 20.89 -13.61
C THR A 192 -10.36 21.96 -13.38
N ASP A 193 -10.80 22.67 -14.42
CA ASP A 193 -11.82 23.73 -14.33
C ASP A 193 -13.18 23.20 -13.82
N GLU A 194 -13.39 21.89 -13.84
CA GLU A 194 -14.61 21.24 -13.32
C GLU A 194 -14.84 21.51 -11.83
N ILE A 195 -13.78 21.78 -11.04
CA ILE A 195 -13.91 22.15 -9.61
C ILE A 195 -14.65 23.46 -9.38
N HIS A 196 -14.75 24.32 -10.40
CA HIS A 196 -15.46 25.59 -10.37
C HIS A 196 -16.89 25.50 -10.94
N SER A 197 -17.38 24.30 -11.23
CA SER A 197 -18.74 24.10 -11.73
C SER A 197 -19.76 24.68 -10.74
N LYS A 198 -20.80 25.32 -11.25
CA LYS A 198 -21.80 26.11 -10.49
C LYS A 198 -22.37 25.39 -9.25
N HIS A 199 -22.43 24.07 -9.29
CA HIS A 199 -23.09 23.26 -8.27
C HIS A 199 -22.11 22.52 -7.36
N VAL A 200 -20.79 22.67 -7.55
CA VAL A 200 -19.77 22.12 -6.64
C VAL A 200 -19.82 22.89 -5.33
N ILE A 201 -19.99 22.19 -4.21
CA ILE A 201 -20.07 22.80 -2.88
C ILE A 201 -18.68 23.20 -2.40
N TYR A 202 -17.73 22.27 -2.46
CA TYR A 202 -16.33 22.49 -2.07
C TYR A 202 -15.40 22.10 -3.21
N PRO A 203 -14.64 23.06 -3.78
CA PRO A 203 -13.75 22.81 -4.92
C PRO A 203 -12.69 21.75 -4.70
N LEU A 204 -12.21 21.57 -3.45
CA LEU A 204 -11.17 20.61 -3.07
C LEU A 204 -11.73 19.29 -2.53
N GLU A 205 -13.05 19.10 -2.50
CA GLU A 205 -13.66 17.84 -2.05
C GLU A 205 -13.23 16.68 -2.92
N GLY A 206 -12.74 15.59 -2.28
CA GLY A 206 -12.29 14.38 -2.97
C GLY A 206 -10.87 14.45 -3.55
N TYR A 207 -10.20 15.60 -3.45
CA TYR A 207 -8.85 15.80 -4.01
C TYR A 207 -7.71 15.68 -2.99
N LEU A 208 -8.02 15.59 -1.69
CA LEU A 208 -7.03 15.48 -0.63
C LEU A 208 -6.80 14.00 -0.30
N TYR A 209 -5.81 13.37 -0.94
CA TYR A 209 -5.61 11.93 -0.87
C TYR A 209 -5.49 11.42 0.56
N PRO A 210 -6.21 10.35 0.95
CA PRO A 210 -6.11 9.77 2.29
C PRO A 210 -4.76 9.08 2.51
N ALA A 211 -4.00 9.59 3.48
CA ALA A 211 -2.69 9.06 3.86
C ALA A 211 -2.23 9.66 5.21
N THR A 212 -1.09 9.18 5.70
CA THR A 212 -0.35 9.85 6.77
C THR A 212 0.73 10.75 6.16
N TYR A 213 0.69 12.03 6.51
CA TYR A 213 1.60 13.07 6.06
C TYR A 213 2.55 13.45 7.20
N ALA A 214 3.84 13.42 6.93
CA ALA A 214 4.89 13.74 7.89
C ALA A 214 5.55 15.07 7.53
N PHE A 215 5.62 15.98 8.50
CA PHE A 215 6.22 17.30 8.33
C PHE A 215 7.41 17.47 9.28
N ALA A 216 8.46 18.09 8.77
CA ALA A 216 9.67 18.38 9.56
C ALA A 216 9.44 19.54 10.57
N GLU A 217 8.43 20.37 10.32
CA GLU A 217 8.07 21.50 11.16
C GLU A 217 6.87 21.13 12.04
N GLU A 218 6.79 21.71 13.24
CA GLU A 218 5.66 21.55 14.15
C GLU A 218 4.41 22.29 13.63
N ASN A 219 4.61 23.39 12.90
CA ASN A 219 3.52 24.14 12.27
C ASN A 219 3.83 24.43 10.79
N PRO A 220 3.52 23.49 9.89
CA PRO A 220 3.87 23.60 8.45
C PRO A 220 3.00 24.56 7.65
N GLY A 221 2.06 25.25 8.23
CA GLY A 221 1.09 26.10 7.55
C GLY A 221 0.16 25.35 6.59
N LEU A 222 -1.09 25.83 6.43
CA LEU A 222 -2.15 25.15 5.69
C LEU A 222 -1.76 24.89 4.22
N GLU A 223 -1.16 25.89 3.55
CA GLU A 223 -0.76 25.76 2.14
C GLU A 223 0.19 24.58 1.91
N LYS A 224 1.15 24.35 2.81
CA LYS A 224 2.11 23.26 2.70
C LYS A 224 1.42 21.91 2.93
N ILE A 225 0.52 21.83 3.91
CA ILE A 225 -0.26 20.62 4.20
C ILE A 225 -1.06 20.22 2.98
N ILE A 226 -1.83 21.14 2.41
CA ILE A 226 -2.67 20.90 1.25
C ILE A 226 -1.84 20.59 -0.01
N SER A 227 -0.70 21.26 -0.18
CA SER A 227 0.22 20.95 -1.29
C SER A 227 0.73 19.51 -1.23
N GLU A 228 1.11 18.99 -0.07
CA GLU A 228 1.55 17.60 0.04
C GLU A 228 0.39 16.61 -0.22
N MET A 229 -0.84 16.93 0.20
CA MET A 229 -2.02 16.11 -0.09
C MET A 229 -2.34 16.09 -1.60
N LEU A 230 -2.33 17.25 -2.27
CA LEU A 230 -2.57 17.35 -3.71
C LEU A 230 -1.45 16.69 -4.54
N LYS A 231 -0.21 16.85 -4.13
CA LYS A 231 0.94 16.15 -4.73
C LYS A 231 0.79 14.63 -4.62
N LYS A 232 0.28 14.13 -3.49
CA LYS A 232 -0.01 12.70 -3.32
C LYS A 232 -1.13 12.24 -4.24
N THR A 233 -2.17 13.06 -4.43
CA THR A 233 -3.25 12.82 -5.41
C THR A 233 -2.67 12.75 -6.83
N GLU A 234 -1.86 13.73 -7.24
CA GLU A 234 -1.22 13.76 -8.56
C GLU A 234 -0.36 12.51 -8.80
N SER A 235 0.48 12.16 -7.83
CA SER A 235 1.30 10.96 -7.88
C SER A 235 0.46 9.69 -7.99
N SER A 236 -0.62 9.58 -7.21
CA SER A 236 -1.51 8.42 -7.24
C SER A 236 -2.24 8.30 -8.58
N LEU A 237 -2.76 9.40 -9.11
CA LEU A 237 -3.46 9.42 -10.39
C LEU A 237 -2.52 9.24 -11.59
N SER A 238 -1.24 9.58 -11.46
CA SER A 238 -0.27 9.44 -12.56
C SER A 238 -0.14 8.00 -13.04
N GLY A 239 -0.25 7.02 -12.14
CA GLY A 239 -0.23 5.59 -12.47
C GLY A 239 -1.46 5.12 -13.25
N TYR A 240 -2.54 5.88 -13.25
CA TYR A 240 -3.80 5.53 -13.92
C TYR A 240 -4.08 6.35 -15.18
N ARG A 241 -3.17 7.23 -15.60
CA ARG A 241 -3.39 8.14 -16.76
C ARG A 241 -3.85 7.41 -18.00
N HIS A 242 -3.15 6.35 -18.40
CA HIS A 242 -3.52 5.57 -19.59
C HIS A 242 -4.97 5.07 -19.51
N ALA A 243 -5.38 4.49 -18.38
CA ALA A 243 -6.74 4.01 -18.19
C ALA A 243 -7.78 5.15 -18.15
N MET A 244 -7.40 6.32 -17.63
CA MET A 244 -8.25 7.52 -17.65
C MET A 244 -8.45 8.03 -19.08
N ASP A 245 -7.36 8.09 -19.86
CA ASP A 245 -7.39 8.57 -21.25
C ASP A 245 -8.22 7.66 -22.15
N GLU A 246 -8.06 6.33 -22.02
CA GLU A 246 -8.88 5.34 -22.73
C GLU A 246 -10.39 5.51 -22.45
N LYS A 247 -10.74 5.79 -21.19
CA LYS A 247 -12.13 5.99 -20.76
C LYS A 247 -12.62 7.42 -20.95
N LYS A 248 -11.76 8.33 -21.36
CA LYS A 248 -12.01 9.78 -21.43
C LYS A 248 -12.49 10.35 -20.10
N TYR A 249 -11.83 9.94 -19.00
CA TYR A 249 -12.15 10.40 -17.66
C TYR A 249 -11.21 11.54 -17.25
N SER A 250 -11.81 12.66 -16.87
CA SER A 250 -11.10 13.68 -16.11
C SER A 250 -10.83 13.19 -14.68
N PRO A 251 -9.85 13.79 -13.97
CA PRO A 251 -9.66 13.56 -12.54
C PRO A 251 -10.94 13.78 -11.75
N HIS A 252 -11.69 14.83 -12.08
CA HIS A 252 -12.97 15.17 -11.44
C HIS A 252 -13.98 14.02 -11.55
N ARG A 253 -14.20 13.52 -12.76
CA ARG A 253 -15.11 12.40 -13.02
C ARG A 253 -14.67 11.14 -12.28
N LEU A 254 -13.39 10.79 -12.35
CA LEU A 254 -12.85 9.60 -11.69
C LEU A 254 -13.02 9.69 -10.17
N LEU A 255 -12.62 10.79 -9.55
CA LEU A 255 -12.72 10.99 -8.10
C LEU A 255 -14.18 11.06 -7.64
N THR A 256 -15.09 11.63 -8.46
CA THR A 256 -16.52 11.61 -8.17
C THR A 256 -17.05 10.18 -8.07
N ILE A 257 -16.78 9.34 -9.07
CA ILE A 257 -17.23 7.93 -9.03
C ILE A 257 -16.56 7.17 -7.89
N ALA A 258 -15.25 7.36 -7.69
CA ALA A 258 -14.51 6.70 -6.62
C ALA A 258 -15.06 7.07 -5.23
N SER A 259 -15.47 8.34 -5.02
CA SER A 259 -16.07 8.77 -3.75
C SER A 259 -17.42 8.12 -3.46
N LEU A 260 -18.24 7.89 -4.50
CA LEU A 260 -19.50 7.16 -4.35
C LEU A 260 -19.25 5.69 -3.96
N ILE A 261 -18.27 5.05 -4.60
CA ILE A 261 -17.88 3.67 -4.28
C ILE A 261 -17.32 3.59 -2.85
N GLU A 262 -16.50 4.56 -2.43
CA GLU A 262 -15.91 4.60 -1.09
C GLU A 262 -16.98 4.65 -0.01
N GLU A 263 -17.95 5.52 -0.17
CA GLU A 263 -19.01 5.73 0.82
C GLU A 263 -20.03 4.56 0.90
N GLU A 264 -20.16 3.76 -0.16
CA GLU A 264 -21.03 2.57 -0.18
C GLU A 264 -20.29 1.28 0.23
N ALA A 265 -18.97 1.27 0.17
CA ALA A 265 -18.19 0.07 0.41
C ALA A 265 -17.78 -0.08 1.87
N ALA A 266 -18.49 -0.93 2.63
CA ALA A 266 -17.95 -1.44 3.89
C ALA A 266 -16.66 -2.27 3.66
N ALA A 267 -15.84 -2.45 4.69
CA ALA A 267 -14.48 -3.00 4.60
C ALA A 267 -14.33 -4.37 3.88
N LYS A 268 -15.41 -5.16 3.76
CA LYS A 268 -15.40 -6.50 3.15
C LYS A 268 -16.15 -6.57 1.81
N VAL A 269 -16.60 -5.44 1.27
CA VAL A 269 -17.44 -5.41 0.07
C VAL A 269 -16.60 -5.38 -1.19
N ASP A 270 -17.08 -6.07 -2.23
CA ASP A 270 -16.50 -6.04 -3.58
C ASP A 270 -16.82 -4.69 -4.26
N ARG A 271 -15.87 -3.76 -4.14
CA ARG A 271 -15.96 -2.42 -4.74
C ARG A 271 -16.17 -2.46 -6.26
N GLY A 272 -15.61 -3.48 -6.92
CA GLY A 272 -15.79 -3.68 -8.35
C GLY A 272 -17.25 -3.95 -8.73
N LYS A 273 -17.99 -4.71 -7.91
CA LYS A 273 -19.42 -4.95 -8.14
C LYS A 273 -20.28 -3.72 -7.84
N ILE A 274 -19.96 -2.95 -6.80
CA ILE A 274 -20.63 -1.67 -6.54
C ILE A 274 -20.41 -0.71 -7.72
N ALA A 275 -19.17 -0.58 -8.18
CA ALA A 275 -18.84 0.21 -9.36
C ALA A 275 -19.66 -0.24 -10.58
N SER A 276 -19.76 -1.55 -10.81
CA SER A 276 -20.56 -2.12 -11.89
C SER A 276 -22.03 -1.69 -11.82
N VAL A 277 -22.65 -1.71 -10.64
CA VAL A 277 -24.04 -1.24 -10.45
C VAL A 277 -24.16 0.24 -10.84
N PHE A 278 -23.27 1.11 -10.39
CA PHE A 278 -23.29 2.52 -10.75
C PHE A 278 -23.16 2.72 -12.27
N TYR A 279 -22.23 2.05 -12.92
CA TYR A 279 -22.06 2.16 -14.37
C TYR A 279 -23.27 1.61 -15.15
N ASN A 280 -23.85 0.50 -14.72
CA ASN A 280 -25.05 -0.08 -15.33
C ASN A 280 -26.25 0.88 -15.21
N ARG A 281 -26.44 1.51 -14.05
CA ARG A 281 -27.47 2.53 -13.85
C ARG A 281 -27.24 3.77 -14.71
N LEU A 282 -26.00 4.28 -14.76
CA LEU A 282 -25.64 5.42 -15.64
C LEU A 282 -25.94 5.09 -17.10
N LYS A 283 -25.57 3.91 -17.58
CA LYS A 283 -25.84 3.43 -18.94
C LYS A 283 -27.34 3.28 -19.22
N ALA A 284 -28.12 2.84 -18.24
CA ALA A 284 -29.57 2.69 -18.34
C ALA A 284 -30.33 4.01 -18.14
N GLY A 285 -29.66 5.14 -17.88
CA GLY A 285 -30.30 6.43 -17.58
C GLY A 285 -31.09 6.42 -16.27
N MET A 286 -30.75 5.51 -15.36
CA MET A 286 -31.37 5.39 -14.03
C MET A 286 -30.71 6.39 -13.07
N PRO A 287 -31.44 6.88 -12.05
CA PRO A 287 -30.83 7.64 -10.95
C PRO A 287 -29.96 6.71 -10.10
N LEU A 288 -28.85 7.22 -9.54
CA LEU A 288 -27.92 6.39 -8.76
C LEU A 288 -28.51 5.99 -7.41
N GLN A 289 -29.32 6.83 -6.78
CA GLN A 289 -30.07 6.57 -5.54
C GLN A 289 -29.15 6.08 -4.41
N THR A 290 -28.10 6.81 -4.15
CA THR A 290 -27.12 6.50 -3.09
C THR A 290 -27.29 7.45 -1.92
N ASP A 291 -27.52 6.90 -0.73
CA ASP A 291 -27.79 7.62 0.51
C ASP A 291 -26.67 8.62 0.89
N PRO A 292 -25.38 8.29 0.75
CA PRO A 292 -24.28 9.21 1.03
C PRO A 292 -24.38 10.56 0.30
N THR A 293 -24.93 10.59 -0.91
CA THR A 293 -25.09 11.87 -1.65
C THR A 293 -26.15 12.77 -1.02
N VAL A 294 -27.17 12.20 -0.40
CA VAL A 294 -28.20 12.92 0.35
C VAL A 294 -27.63 13.48 1.64
N LEU A 295 -26.85 12.69 2.37
CA LEU A 295 -26.17 13.12 3.58
C LEU A 295 -25.18 14.26 3.30
N TYR A 296 -24.38 14.12 2.24
CA TYR A 296 -23.47 15.18 1.80
C TYR A 296 -24.22 16.47 1.44
N ALA A 297 -25.30 16.37 0.68
CA ALA A 297 -26.14 17.51 0.32
C ALA A 297 -26.72 18.24 1.53
N LYS A 298 -26.97 17.54 2.63
CA LYS A 298 -27.49 18.11 3.88
C LYS A 298 -26.40 18.72 4.76
N GLY A 299 -25.11 18.41 4.50
CA GLY A 299 -23.99 18.83 5.34
C GLY A 299 -24.07 18.28 6.77
N LYS A 300 -24.77 17.16 6.98
CA LYS A 300 -24.96 16.55 8.30
C LYS A 300 -24.61 15.07 8.27
N HIS A 301 -23.75 14.68 9.20
CA HIS A 301 -23.43 13.27 9.41
C HIS A 301 -24.57 12.62 10.23
N GLN A 302 -25.31 11.69 9.61
CA GLN A 302 -26.38 10.92 10.26
C GLN A 302 -26.12 9.43 10.04
N LYS A 303 -26.39 8.62 11.07
CA LYS A 303 -26.25 7.15 10.98
C LYS A 303 -27.29 6.49 10.05
N ARG A 304 -28.40 7.17 9.76
CA ARG A 304 -29.51 6.63 8.96
C ARG A 304 -30.19 7.74 8.15
N VAL A 305 -30.45 7.46 6.89
CA VAL A 305 -31.27 8.31 6.01
C VAL A 305 -32.74 7.96 6.20
N TYR A 306 -33.58 8.97 6.41
CA TYR A 306 -35.02 8.81 6.50
C TYR A 306 -35.68 9.26 5.19
N TYR A 307 -36.90 8.80 4.90
CA TYR A 307 -37.63 9.20 3.70
C TYR A 307 -37.72 10.71 3.50
N LYS A 308 -37.94 11.46 4.57
CA LYS A 308 -37.93 12.94 4.54
C LYS A 308 -36.61 13.55 4.07
N ASP A 309 -35.49 12.85 4.27
CA ASP A 309 -34.17 13.32 3.88
C ASP A 309 -33.98 13.21 2.35
N LEU A 310 -34.65 12.25 1.72
CA LEU A 310 -34.63 12.05 0.27
C LEU A 310 -35.27 13.24 -0.48
N GLU A 311 -36.02 14.09 0.23
CA GLU A 311 -36.67 15.27 -0.34
C GLU A 311 -35.76 16.48 -0.48
N VAL A 312 -34.51 16.41 0.00
CA VAL A 312 -33.56 17.54 -0.10
C VAL A 312 -33.39 18.01 -1.54
N VAL A 313 -33.55 19.31 -1.76
CA VAL A 313 -33.39 19.93 -3.08
C VAL A 313 -31.93 20.31 -3.23
N SER A 314 -31.17 19.45 -3.89
CA SER A 314 -29.74 19.66 -4.17
C SER A 314 -29.34 18.93 -5.45
N PRO A 315 -28.46 19.49 -6.27
CA PRO A 315 -27.86 18.80 -7.40
C PRO A 315 -27.10 17.51 -7.01
N TYR A 316 -26.66 17.41 -5.76
CA TYR A 316 -26.03 16.19 -5.25
C TYR A 316 -27.02 15.06 -4.91
N ASN A 317 -28.32 15.37 -4.78
CA ASN A 317 -29.31 14.34 -4.47
C ASN A 317 -29.54 13.41 -5.68
N THR A 318 -28.91 12.25 -5.67
CA THR A 318 -28.98 11.24 -6.74
C THR A 318 -30.28 10.45 -6.76
N TYR A 319 -31.22 10.69 -5.84
CA TYR A 319 -32.61 10.21 -5.93
C TYR A 319 -33.44 11.08 -6.87
N LYS A 320 -33.16 12.38 -6.95
CA LYS A 320 -33.89 13.36 -7.74
C LYS A 320 -33.20 13.71 -9.06
N ASN A 321 -31.86 13.60 -9.10
CA ASN A 321 -31.07 13.94 -10.26
C ASN A 321 -30.44 12.68 -10.86
N LYS A 322 -30.57 12.51 -12.17
CA LYS A 322 -29.92 11.44 -12.93
C LYS A 322 -28.48 11.81 -13.24
N GLY A 323 -27.64 10.80 -13.40
CA GLY A 323 -26.22 10.98 -13.69
C GLY A 323 -25.36 11.05 -12.43
N LEU A 324 -24.12 11.50 -12.59
CA LEU A 324 -23.20 11.75 -11.49
C LEU A 324 -23.56 13.03 -10.75
N PRO A 325 -23.30 13.14 -9.44
CA PRO A 325 -23.37 14.41 -8.74
C PRO A 325 -22.35 15.41 -9.30
N PRO A 326 -22.47 16.71 -8.98
CA PRO A 326 -21.58 17.75 -9.49
C PRO A 326 -20.09 17.56 -9.20
N GLY A 327 -19.74 16.79 -8.19
CA GLY A 327 -18.37 16.51 -7.81
C GLY A 327 -18.29 15.41 -6.75
N PRO A 328 -17.07 15.08 -6.28
CA PRO A 328 -16.86 14.10 -5.21
C PRO A 328 -17.63 14.46 -3.93
N ILE A 329 -17.91 13.45 -3.10
CA ILE A 329 -18.59 13.61 -1.80
C ILE A 329 -17.71 13.19 -0.62
N ALA A 330 -16.54 12.62 -0.89
CA ALA A 330 -15.54 12.21 0.10
C ALA A 330 -14.19 11.95 -0.60
N ASN A 331 -13.14 11.76 0.19
CA ASN A 331 -11.80 11.46 -0.31
C ASN A 331 -11.60 9.94 -0.37
N ALA A 332 -11.62 9.41 -1.58
CA ALA A 332 -11.55 7.97 -1.85
C ALA A 332 -10.13 7.42 -1.71
N GLY A 333 -10.04 6.19 -1.20
CA GLY A 333 -8.81 5.41 -1.17
C GLY A 333 -8.45 4.76 -2.51
N LYS A 334 -7.29 4.14 -2.55
CA LYS A 334 -6.75 3.48 -3.74
C LYS A 334 -7.70 2.44 -4.32
N SER A 335 -8.29 1.60 -3.47
CA SER A 335 -9.16 0.50 -3.91
C SER A 335 -10.44 0.98 -4.59
N SER A 336 -11.00 2.11 -4.16
CA SER A 336 -12.18 2.70 -4.80
C SER A 336 -11.85 3.40 -6.11
N ILE A 337 -10.67 4.01 -6.23
CA ILE A 337 -10.15 4.57 -7.50
C ILE A 337 -9.93 3.45 -8.53
N GLU A 338 -9.33 2.32 -8.12
CA GLU A 338 -9.11 1.16 -8.98
C GLU A 338 -10.44 0.52 -9.42
N ALA A 339 -11.41 0.40 -8.52
CA ALA A 339 -12.74 -0.11 -8.85
C ALA A 339 -13.51 0.81 -9.80
N ALA A 340 -13.36 2.14 -9.68
CA ALA A 340 -13.94 3.10 -10.62
C ALA A 340 -13.34 2.96 -12.03
N LEU A 341 -12.07 2.61 -12.14
CA LEU A 341 -11.42 2.37 -13.44
C LEU A 341 -11.69 0.96 -13.97
N ASN A 342 -11.81 -0.03 -13.10
CA ASN A 342 -11.96 -1.44 -13.47
C ASN A 342 -13.18 -2.06 -12.77
N PRO A 343 -14.41 -1.64 -13.14
CA PRO A 343 -15.62 -2.22 -12.57
C PRO A 343 -15.75 -3.70 -12.95
N ALA A 344 -16.36 -4.50 -12.08
CA ALA A 344 -16.66 -5.88 -12.40
C ALA A 344 -17.63 -5.95 -13.61
N ASN A 345 -17.44 -6.94 -14.46
CA ASN A 345 -18.33 -7.14 -15.62
C ASN A 345 -19.59 -7.89 -15.17
N THR A 346 -20.62 -7.14 -14.80
CA THR A 346 -21.92 -7.69 -14.37
C THR A 346 -23.08 -6.91 -15.00
N ASN A 347 -24.28 -7.46 -14.86
CA ASN A 347 -25.53 -6.80 -15.25
C ASN A 347 -26.37 -6.34 -14.05
N PHE A 348 -25.77 -6.28 -12.85
CA PHE A 348 -26.48 -5.85 -11.65
C PHE A 348 -26.90 -4.38 -11.73
N LEU A 349 -28.12 -4.11 -11.28
CA LEU A 349 -28.71 -2.77 -11.19
C LEU A 349 -29.01 -2.37 -9.73
N TYR A 350 -29.00 -3.33 -8.81
CA TYR A 350 -29.33 -3.11 -7.40
C TYR A 350 -28.34 -3.85 -6.50
N PHE A 351 -28.08 -3.29 -5.34
CA PHE A 351 -27.40 -3.96 -4.24
C PHE A 351 -28.10 -3.67 -2.92
N LEU A 352 -27.92 -4.54 -1.93
CA LEU A 352 -28.53 -4.48 -0.62
C LEU A 352 -27.51 -4.97 0.41
N ALA A 353 -27.13 -4.11 1.35
CA ALA A 353 -26.33 -4.52 2.50
C ALA A 353 -27.21 -5.22 3.54
N THR A 354 -26.80 -6.41 3.97
CA THR A 354 -27.49 -7.17 5.02
C THR A 354 -26.97 -6.75 6.41
N PRO A 355 -27.73 -7.00 7.49
CA PRO A 355 -27.24 -6.78 8.86
C PRO A 355 -26.01 -7.62 9.22
N GLY A 356 -25.75 -8.71 8.49
CA GLY A 356 -24.55 -9.55 8.64
C GLY A 356 -23.30 -8.99 7.96
N GLY A 357 -23.43 -7.89 7.22
CA GLY A 357 -22.33 -7.25 6.49
C GLY A 357 -22.11 -7.77 5.07
N ASP A 358 -22.92 -8.74 4.61
CA ASP A 358 -22.88 -9.20 3.23
C ASP A 358 -23.63 -8.23 2.32
N VAL A 359 -23.25 -8.19 1.03
CA VAL A 359 -23.96 -7.42 0.01
C VAL A 359 -24.56 -8.35 -1.04
N LEU A 360 -25.86 -8.23 -1.20
CA LEU A 360 -26.65 -8.97 -2.18
C LEU A 360 -26.88 -8.11 -3.41
N TYR A 361 -26.63 -8.66 -4.60
CA TYR A 361 -26.76 -7.96 -5.88
C TYR A 361 -27.95 -8.51 -6.65
N SER A 362 -28.65 -7.67 -7.42
CA SER A 362 -29.85 -8.07 -8.20
C SER A 362 -29.88 -7.35 -9.53
N VAL A 363 -30.45 -8.00 -10.54
CA VAL A 363 -30.60 -7.44 -11.90
C VAL A 363 -31.95 -6.75 -12.11
N SER A 364 -32.95 -7.04 -11.26
CA SER A 364 -34.28 -6.44 -11.34
C SER A 364 -34.75 -5.93 -9.98
N LEU A 365 -35.75 -5.03 -10.01
CA LEU A 365 -36.34 -4.47 -8.79
C LEU A 365 -37.11 -5.58 -8.02
N ASP A 366 -37.78 -6.50 -8.71
CA ASP A 366 -38.51 -7.58 -8.07
C ASP A 366 -37.58 -8.52 -7.31
N GLU A 367 -36.43 -8.89 -7.92
CA GLU A 367 -35.44 -9.70 -7.25
C GLU A 367 -34.85 -8.95 -6.03
N HIS A 368 -34.57 -7.64 -6.16
CA HIS A 368 -34.11 -6.80 -5.07
C HIS A 368 -35.11 -6.76 -3.90
N ASN A 369 -36.41 -6.53 -4.21
CA ASN A 369 -37.44 -6.47 -3.20
C ASN A 369 -37.64 -7.81 -2.49
N LYS A 370 -37.56 -8.93 -3.22
CA LYS A 370 -37.58 -10.27 -2.64
C LYS A 370 -36.43 -10.47 -1.66
N LYS A 371 -35.19 -10.17 -2.06
CA LYS A 371 -34.03 -10.26 -1.18
C LYS A 371 -34.16 -9.35 0.05
N LYS A 372 -34.72 -8.15 -0.12
CA LYS A 372 -34.99 -7.22 0.98
C LYS A 372 -35.99 -7.80 1.98
N ALA A 373 -37.09 -8.43 1.49
CA ALA A 373 -38.07 -9.09 2.34
C ALA A 373 -37.43 -10.26 3.12
N ASP A 374 -36.67 -11.11 2.43
CA ASP A 374 -36.06 -12.31 3.02
C ASP A 374 -34.94 -12.00 4.06
N HIS A 375 -34.17 -10.96 3.85
CA HIS A 375 -32.95 -10.70 4.64
C HIS A 375 -33.02 -9.50 5.59
N ILE A 376 -33.97 -8.59 5.38
CA ILE A 376 -34.12 -7.36 6.20
C ILE A 376 -35.42 -7.37 6.97
N THR A 377 -36.57 -7.62 6.29
CA THR A 377 -37.91 -7.44 6.88
C THR A 377 -38.38 -8.65 7.68
N SER A 378 -37.94 -9.86 7.33
CA SER A 378 -38.36 -11.11 8.00
C SER A 378 -37.65 -11.38 9.34
N LYS A 379 -36.73 -10.51 9.77
CA LYS A 379 -35.97 -10.64 11.02
C LYS A 379 -36.33 -9.60 12.08
N ASN A 380 -37.42 -8.84 11.89
CA ASN A 380 -38.00 -7.92 12.90
C ASN A 380 -39.28 -8.46 13.48
#